data_bccf6c7c640746f7b34f356833e0efcc
#
_entry.id   bccf6c7c640746f7b34f356833e0efcc
#
_cell.length_a   1.000
_cell.length_b   1.000
_cell.length_c   1.000
_cell.angle_alpha   90.00
_cell.angle_beta   90.00
_cell.angle_gamma   90.00
#
_symmetry.space_group_name_H-M   'P 1'
#
loop_
_entity.id
_entity.type
_entity.pdbx_description
1 polymer ?
#
loop_
_entity_poly.entity_id
_entity_poly.type
_entity_poly.pdbx_seq_one_letter_code
_entity_poly.pdbx_strand_id
1 'polypeptide(L)'
;SLESYALKRVDAVTTICEGLRSDILRRGISPEKVTVIPNAVNIENFSAGKSRDSQLAQDLGVEGKPLLGFIGSFYAYEGLTVLLQALPEMLAGNPDIRVLLVGGGPQEKELKAITKQLRLEDKVIFTGRIPHEQVPRYYNLIDILIYPRLQMRLTDLVTPLKPLEAMAQGRLVAASDVGGHLELIDDGKTGVIFKAGDPHALASTVLKLLASPDKWPGLRNAARSFVETQRNWPISVARYRGVYAPLVTRQVSP
;
A
#
# COMPACT_ATOMS: atom_id res chain seq x y z
N SER A 1 17.67 22.24 11.99
CA SER A 1 16.67 22.64 10.97
C SER A 1 15.53 23.44 11.62
N LEU A 2 14.81 24.23 10.84
CA LEU A 2 13.61 24.96 11.30
C LEU A 2 12.57 24.01 11.91
N GLU A 3 12.38 22.85 11.30
CA GLU A 3 11.51 21.79 11.81
C GLU A 3 11.89 21.35 13.24
N SER A 4 13.18 21.05 13.49
CA SER A 4 13.64 20.64 14.83
C SER A 4 13.49 21.76 15.87
N TYR A 5 13.61 23.01 15.45
CA TYR A 5 13.36 24.16 16.32
C TYR A 5 11.88 24.25 16.71
N ALA A 6 10.98 24.11 15.75
CA ALA A 6 9.54 24.12 16.00
C ALA A 6 9.10 22.96 16.91
N LEU A 7 9.57 21.72 16.62
CA LEU A 7 9.27 20.53 17.41
C LEU A 7 9.65 20.67 18.90
N LYS A 8 10.75 21.39 19.22
CA LYS A 8 11.16 21.64 20.61
C LYS A 8 10.25 22.61 21.36
N ARG A 9 9.59 23.53 20.65
CA ARG A 9 8.83 24.64 21.25
C ARG A 9 7.34 24.43 21.37
N VAL A 10 6.77 23.51 20.58
CA VAL A 10 5.35 23.20 20.65
C VAL A 10 5.03 22.36 21.89
N ASP A 11 3.80 22.44 22.37
CA ASP A 11 3.32 21.70 23.54
C ASP A 11 3.09 20.20 23.22
N ALA A 12 2.63 19.90 22.00
CA ALA A 12 2.40 18.55 21.53
C ALA A 12 2.76 18.41 20.03
N VAL A 13 3.13 17.21 19.63
CA VAL A 13 3.45 16.85 18.26
C VAL A 13 2.60 15.63 17.88
N THR A 14 1.96 15.68 16.73
CA THR A 14 1.30 14.50 16.14
C THR A 14 2.02 14.06 14.89
N THR A 15 2.06 12.75 14.67
CA THR A 15 2.62 12.15 13.47
C THR A 15 1.77 10.96 13.02
N ILE A 16 1.95 10.51 11.77
CA ILE A 16 1.05 9.52 11.17
C ILE A 16 1.52 8.07 11.32
N CYS A 17 2.72 7.82 11.85
CA CYS A 17 3.29 6.48 11.95
C CYS A 17 4.44 6.42 12.95
N GLU A 18 4.80 5.22 13.39
CA GLU A 18 5.89 4.97 14.34
C GLU A 18 7.27 5.26 13.73
N GLY A 19 7.46 5.04 12.42
CA GLY A 19 8.70 5.40 11.74
C GLY A 19 9.02 6.89 11.88
N LEU A 20 8.05 7.77 11.61
CA LEU A 20 8.22 9.22 11.81
C LEU A 20 8.35 9.59 13.30
N ARG A 21 7.59 8.94 14.19
CA ARG A 21 7.74 9.13 15.63
C ARG A 21 9.17 8.86 16.06
N SER A 22 9.71 7.73 15.67
CA SER A 22 11.10 7.35 15.98
C SER A 22 12.12 8.36 15.46
N ASP A 23 11.91 8.91 14.26
CA ASP A 23 12.76 9.96 13.70
C ASP A 23 12.70 11.26 14.52
N ILE A 24 11.52 11.66 14.97
CA ILE A 24 11.30 12.83 15.83
C ILE A 24 11.99 12.63 17.19
N LEU A 25 11.86 11.46 17.81
CA LEU A 25 12.51 11.15 19.10
C LEU A 25 14.04 11.20 18.99
N ARG A 26 14.62 10.69 17.89
CA ARG A 26 16.07 10.78 17.65
C ARG A 26 16.59 12.21 17.54
N ARG A 27 15.73 13.19 17.29
CA ARG A 27 16.09 14.62 17.30
C ARG A 27 16.04 15.26 18.70
N GLY A 28 15.84 14.45 19.74
CA GLY A 28 15.82 14.87 21.14
C GLY A 28 14.49 15.49 21.58
N ILE A 29 13.39 15.10 20.93
CA ILE A 29 12.03 15.46 21.38
C ILE A 29 11.55 14.40 22.36
N SER A 30 10.98 14.85 23.48
CA SER A 30 10.50 14.00 24.55
C SER A 30 9.33 13.09 24.11
N PRO A 31 9.33 11.78 24.44
CA PRO A 31 8.34 10.81 23.97
C PRO A 31 6.90 11.18 24.33
N GLU A 32 6.67 11.81 25.48
CA GLU A 32 5.36 12.23 25.95
C GLU A 32 4.73 13.36 25.13
N LYS A 33 5.56 14.10 24.38
CA LYS A 33 5.08 15.13 23.44
C LYS A 33 4.60 14.55 22.11
N VAL A 34 4.99 13.33 21.74
CA VAL A 34 4.80 12.81 20.39
C VAL A 34 3.77 11.69 20.37
N THR A 35 2.61 11.97 19.79
CA THR A 35 1.50 11.03 19.66
C THR A 35 1.34 10.58 18.21
N VAL A 36 1.23 9.27 17.98
CA VAL A 36 0.89 8.73 16.66
C VAL A 36 -0.62 8.74 16.47
N ILE A 37 -1.05 9.46 15.44
CA ILE A 37 -2.42 9.47 14.93
C ILE A 37 -2.34 8.88 13.53
N PRO A 38 -2.55 7.56 13.37
CA PRO A 38 -2.21 6.88 12.15
C PRO A 38 -3.12 7.26 11.00
N ASN A 39 -2.57 7.22 9.78
CA ASN A 39 -3.36 7.28 8.56
C ASN A 39 -4.43 6.19 8.57
N ALA A 40 -5.59 6.54 8.06
CA ALA A 40 -6.78 5.71 8.03
C ALA A 40 -7.48 5.80 6.68
N VAL A 41 -8.42 4.90 6.45
CA VAL A 41 -9.29 4.92 5.27
C VAL A 41 -10.75 5.06 5.67
N ASN A 42 -11.56 5.62 4.78
CA ASN A 42 -13.00 5.60 4.93
C ASN A 42 -13.55 4.26 4.43
N ILE A 43 -13.89 3.39 5.37
CA ILE A 43 -14.36 2.03 5.07
C ILE A 43 -15.67 2.04 4.29
N GLU A 44 -16.53 3.03 4.52
CA GLU A 44 -17.82 3.15 3.84
C GLU A 44 -17.67 3.34 2.33
N ASN A 45 -16.55 3.96 1.89
CA ASN A 45 -16.24 4.14 0.48
C ASN A 45 -15.75 2.83 -0.20
N PHE A 46 -15.44 1.79 0.58
CA PHE A 46 -14.86 0.54 0.10
C PHE A 46 -15.75 -0.65 0.42
N SER A 47 -16.62 -1.01 -0.53
CA SER A 47 -17.46 -2.20 -0.42
C SER A 47 -16.61 -3.45 -0.66
N ALA A 48 -16.31 -4.22 0.38
CA ALA A 48 -15.72 -5.54 0.24
C ALA A 48 -16.69 -6.51 -0.43
N GLY A 49 -16.17 -7.45 -1.21
CA GLY A 49 -16.96 -8.57 -1.76
C GLY A 49 -17.75 -8.26 -3.03
N LYS A 50 -17.54 -7.12 -3.68
CA LYS A 50 -18.11 -6.94 -5.03
C LYS A 50 -17.51 -7.95 -5.99
N SER A 51 -18.37 -8.56 -6.84
CA SER A 51 -17.97 -9.46 -7.91
C SER A 51 -17.01 -8.75 -8.89
N ARG A 52 -16.15 -9.54 -9.50
CA ARG A 52 -15.27 -9.09 -10.59
C ARG A 52 -16.13 -8.46 -11.70
N ASP A 53 -15.75 -7.30 -12.18
CA ASP A 53 -16.42 -6.62 -13.30
C ASP A 53 -16.11 -7.38 -14.59
N SER A 54 -17.04 -8.24 -15.03
CA SER A 54 -16.84 -9.12 -16.18
C SER A 54 -16.69 -8.35 -17.48
N GLN A 55 -17.42 -7.23 -17.66
CA GLN A 55 -17.28 -6.41 -18.86
C GLN A 55 -15.91 -5.77 -18.92
N LEU A 56 -15.45 -5.15 -17.82
CA LEU A 56 -14.12 -4.56 -17.79
C LEU A 56 -13.00 -5.61 -17.94
N ALA A 57 -13.21 -6.83 -17.40
CA ALA A 57 -12.25 -7.93 -17.58
C ALA A 57 -12.14 -8.35 -19.06
N GLN A 58 -13.26 -8.40 -19.76
CA GLN A 58 -13.33 -8.69 -21.19
C GLN A 58 -12.68 -7.59 -22.02
N ASP A 59 -13.04 -6.33 -21.77
CA ASP A 59 -12.49 -5.16 -22.47
C ASP A 59 -10.96 -5.08 -22.36
N LEU A 60 -10.40 -5.51 -21.21
CA LEU A 60 -8.96 -5.56 -20.96
C LEU A 60 -8.29 -6.89 -21.38
N GLY A 61 -9.05 -7.88 -21.82
CA GLY A 61 -8.54 -9.21 -22.22
C GLY A 61 -7.91 -10.00 -21.06
N VAL A 62 -8.41 -9.82 -19.84
CA VAL A 62 -7.90 -10.47 -18.60
C VAL A 62 -8.92 -11.45 -17.98
N GLU A 63 -9.96 -11.82 -18.71
CA GLU A 63 -10.96 -12.76 -18.24
C GLU A 63 -10.33 -14.13 -17.92
N GLY A 64 -10.65 -14.68 -16.75
CA GLY A 64 -10.12 -15.97 -16.28
C GLY A 64 -8.62 -16.01 -15.95
N LYS A 65 -7.91 -14.88 -16.07
CA LYS A 65 -6.45 -14.83 -15.82
C LYS A 65 -6.13 -14.32 -14.43
N PRO A 66 -5.10 -14.84 -13.76
CA PRO A 66 -4.56 -14.25 -12.55
C PRO A 66 -4.06 -12.82 -12.82
N LEU A 67 -4.59 -11.83 -12.10
CA LEU A 67 -4.30 -10.43 -12.33
C LEU A 67 -3.57 -9.82 -11.15
N LEU A 68 -2.30 -9.49 -11.36
CA LEU A 68 -1.51 -8.67 -10.45
C LEU A 68 -1.74 -7.20 -10.77
N GLY A 69 -1.66 -6.31 -9.81
CA GLY A 69 -1.87 -4.90 -10.13
C GLY A 69 -1.29 -3.90 -9.16
N PHE A 70 -1.19 -2.68 -9.67
CA PHE A 70 -0.87 -1.49 -8.90
C PHE A 70 -1.80 -0.35 -9.32
N ILE A 71 -2.33 0.39 -8.35
CA ILE A 71 -3.19 1.55 -8.60
C ILE A 71 -2.57 2.77 -7.93
N GLY A 72 -2.26 3.81 -8.70
CA GLY A 72 -1.73 5.06 -8.18
C GLY A 72 -0.75 5.78 -9.10
N SER A 73 0.00 6.72 -8.53
CA SER A 73 1.01 7.48 -9.26
C SER A 73 2.31 6.68 -9.38
N PHE A 74 2.89 6.68 -10.58
CA PHE A 74 4.13 5.95 -10.90
C PHE A 74 5.36 6.80 -10.56
N TYR A 75 5.70 6.84 -9.27
CA TYR A 75 6.93 7.44 -8.78
C TYR A 75 8.05 6.39 -8.68
N ALA A 76 9.31 6.81 -8.79
CA ALA A 76 10.47 5.90 -8.75
C ALA A 76 10.51 5.06 -7.46
N TYR A 77 10.19 5.67 -6.31
CA TYR A 77 10.18 4.97 -5.03
C TYR A 77 9.09 3.90 -4.89
N GLU A 78 8.06 3.89 -5.73
CA GLU A 78 7.04 2.82 -5.75
C GLU A 78 7.61 1.52 -6.33
N GLY A 79 8.76 1.55 -7.03
CA GLY A 79 9.52 0.38 -7.42
C GLY A 79 8.87 -0.50 -8.48
N LEU A 80 7.98 0.05 -9.32
CA LEU A 80 7.27 -0.74 -10.35
C LEU A 80 8.23 -1.40 -11.36
N THR A 81 9.45 -0.91 -11.49
CA THR A 81 10.52 -1.55 -12.28
C THR A 81 10.86 -2.94 -11.75
N VAL A 82 10.85 -3.13 -10.41
CA VAL A 82 11.08 -4.44 -9.78
C VAL A 82 9.98 -5.44 -10.15
N LEU A 83 8.72 -4.98 -10.19
CA LEU A 83 7.60 -5.83 -10.63
C LEU A 83 7.76 -6.28 -12.09
N LEU A 84 8.14 -5.36 -12.99
CA LEU A 84 8.36 -5.72 -14.40
C LEU A 84 9.56 -6.66 -14.58
N GLN A 85 10.62 -6.48 -13.81
CA GLN A 85 11.78 -7.38 -13.82
C GLN A 85 11.48 -8.77 -13.25
N ALA A 86 10.56 -8.88 -12.30
CA ALA A 86 10.10 -10.13 -11.71
C ALA A 86 9.16 -10.93 -12.65
N LEU A 87 8.48 -10.23 -13.56
CA LEU A 87 7.41 -10.81 -14.37
C LEU A 87 7.87 -11.97 -15.28
N PRO A 88 9.05 -11.96 -15.95
CA PRO A 88 9.52 -13.11 -16.73
C PRO A 88 9.60 -14.40 -15.92
N GLU A 89 10.09 -14.35 -14.69
CA GLU A 89 10.13 -15.52 -13.80
C GLU A 89 8.72 -15.95 -13.36
N MET A 90 7.84 -15.00 -13.06
CA MET A 90 6.43 -15.32 -12.76
C MET A 90 5.74 -16.02 -13.93
N LEU A 91 5.97 -15.56 -15.17
CA LEU A 91 5.40 -16.14 -16.38
C LEU A 91 5.97 -17.53 -16.70
N ALA A 92 7.20 -17.82 -16.33
CA ALA A 92 7.78 -19.15 -16.42
C ALA A 92 7.04 -20.15 -15.48
N GLY A 93 6.59 -19.69 -14.30
CA GLY A 93 5.80 -20.48 -13.37
C GLY A 93 4.30 -20.52 -13.69
N ASN A 94 3.74 -19.45 -14.25
CA ASN A 94 2.35 -19.35 -14.67
C ASN A 94 2.19 -18.37 -15.86
N PRO A 95 2.08 -18.86 -17.11
CA PRO A 95 2.05 -18.03 -18.32
C PRO A 95 0.77 -17.19 -18.47
N ASP A 96 -0.27 -17.48 -17.68
CA ASP A 96 -1.53 -16.75 -17.73
C ASP A 96 -1.54 -15.47 -16.88
N ILE A 97 -0.53 -15.23 -16.08
CA ILE A 97 -0.42 -14.00 -15.29
C ILE A 97 -0.48 -12.76 -16.18
N ARG A 98 -1.25 -11.77 -15.72
CA ARG A 98 -1.28 -10.43 -16.31
C ARG A 98 -1.00 -9.39 -15.23
N VAL A 99 -0.45 -8.26 -15.66
CA VAL A 99 -0.19 -7.11 -14.78
C VAL A 99 -1.01 -5.92 -15.25
N LEU A 100 -1.73 -5.31 -14.35
CA LEU A 100 -2.55 -4.12 -14.59
C LEU A 100 -1.97 -2.92 -13.82
N LEU A 101 -1.46 -1.95 -14.53
CA LEU A 101 -0.92 -0.71 -13.98
C LEU A 101 -1.92 0.43 -14.23
N VAL A 102 -2.65 0.79 -13.16
CA VAL A 102 -3.69 1.81 -13.21
C VAL A 102 -3.16 3.12 -12.68
N GLY A 103 -3.13 4.13 -13.53
CA GLY A 103 -2.61 5.45 -13.19
C GLY A 103 -1.58 5.97 -14.18
N GLY A 104 -0.67 6.80 -13.69
CA GLY A 104 0.38 7.40 -14.50
C GLY A 104 1.34 8.18 -13.62
N GLY A 105 2.40 8.73 -14.21
CA GLY A 105 3.36 9.50 -13.44
C GLY A 105 4.73 9.61 -14.10
N PRO A 106 5.73 10.17 -13.40
CA PRO A 106 7.04 10.44 -13.99
C PRO A 106 7.74 9.20 -14.56
N GLN A 107 7.46 8.00 -13.99
CA GLN A 107 8.08 6.74 -14.43
C GLN A 107 7.36 6.06 -15.61
N GLU A 108 6.23 6.56 -16.07
CA GLU A 108 5.41 5.86 -17.09
C GLU A 108 6.19 5.55 -18.37
N LYS A 109 6.98 6.50 -18.87
CA LYS A 109 7.79 6.32 -20.07
C LYS A 109 8.84 5.22 -19.89
N GLU A 110 9.51 5.21 -18.75
CA GLU A 110 10.51 4.20 -18.40
C GLU A 110 9.88 2.82 -18.24
N LEU A 111 8.76 2.71 -17.55
CA LEU A 111 8.04 1.45 -17.37
C LEU A 111 7.61 0.84 -18.70
N LYS A 112 7.09 1.66 -19.64
CA LYS A 112 6.74 1.20 -21.00
C LYS A 112 7.99 0.75 -21.79
N ALA A 113 9.11 1.44 -21.62
CA ALA A 113 10.37 1.05 -22.27
C ALA A 113 10.89 -0.30 -21.75
N ILE A 114 10.85 -0.53 -20.42
CA ILE A 114 11.22 -1.80 -19.79
C ILE A 114 10.28 -2.92 -20.24
N THR A 115 8.98 -2.67 -20.28
CA THR A 115 7.98 -3.64 -20.77
C THR A 115 8.32 -4.10 -22.18
N LYS A 116 8.65 -3.17 -23.08
CA LYS A 116 9.06 -3.49 -24.45
C LYS A 116 10.39 -4.24 -24.50
N GLN A 117 11.39 -3.81 -23.73
CA GLN A 117 12.71 -4.46 -23.68
C GLN A 117 12.59 -5.92 -23.23
N LEU A 118 11.71 -6.20 -22.27
CA LEU A 118 11.46 -7.55 -21.74
C LEU A 118 10.43 -8.34 -22.58
N ARG A 119 9.87 -7.77 -23.67
CA ARG A 119 8.85 -8.37 -24.54
C ARG A 119 7.59 -8.78 -23.77
N LEU A 120 7.10 -7.87 -22.94
CA LEU A 120 5.96 -8.10 -22.04
C LEU A 120 4.71 -7.30 -22.45
N GLU A 121 4.65 -6.75 -23.67
CA GLU A 121 3.58 -5.86 -24.11
C GLU A 121 2.20 -6.53 -24.11
N ASP A 122 2.14 -7.85 -24.30
CA ASP A 122 0.91 -8.65 -24.22
C ASP A 122 0.56 -9.11 -22.80
N LYS A 123 1.42 -8.85 -21.82
CA LYS A 123 1.29 -9.25 -20.41
C LYS A 123 1.02 -8.09 -19.46
N VAL A 124 1.40 -6.87 -19.85
CA VAL A 124 1.30 -5.67 -18.99
C VAL A 124 0.36 -4.66 -19.62
N ILE A 125 -0.68 -4.29 -18.89
CA ILE A 125 -1.70 -3.35 -19.32
C ILE A 125 -1.51 -2.03 -18.57
N PHE A 126 -1.33 -0.92 -19.31
CA PHE A 126 -1.31 0.43 -18.80
C PHE A 126 -2.63 1.11 -19.12
N THR A 127 -3.42 1.45 -18.11
CA THR A 127 -4.72 2.12 -18.34
C THR A 127 -4.60 3.62 -18.52
N GLY A 128 -3.46 4.22 -18.12
CA GLY A 128 -3.39 5.65 -17.90
C GLY A 128 -4.21 6.07 -16.66
N ARG A 129 -4.40 7.36 -16.49
CA ARG A 129 -5.22 7.94 -15.40
C ARG A 129 -6.69 7.69 -15.67
N ILE A 130 -7.39 7.19 -14.67
CA ILE A 130 -8.83 6.93 -14.72
C ILE A 130 -9.56 7.88 -13.75
N PRO A 131 -10.84 8.19 -13.98
CA PRO A 131 -11.69 8.91 -13.02
C PRO A 131 -11.76 8.21 -11.68
N HIS A 132 -11.78 8.98 -10.57
CA HIS A 132 -11.74 8.43 -9.21
C HIS A 132 -12.92 7.49 -8.92
N GLU A 133 -14.09 7.80 -9.43
CA GLU A 133 -15.30 6.98 -9.30
C GLU A 133 -15.20 5.61 -9.97
N GLN A 134 -14.29 5.43 -10.92
CA GLN A 134 -14.05 4.15 -11.57
C GLN A 134 -12.99 3.29 -10.86
N VAL A 135 -12.18 3.87 -10.01
CA VAL A 135 -11.09 3.17 -9.29
C VAL A 135 -11.55 1.88 -8.61
N PRO A 136 -12.71 1.82 -7.93
CA PRO A 136 -13.20 0.59 -7.30
C PRO A 136 -13.42 -0.57 -8.28
N ARG A 137 -13.78 -0.30 -9.55
CA ARG A 137 -13.94 -1.34 -10.58
C ARG A 137 -12.61 -2.05 -10.87
N TYR A 138 -11.52 -1.28 -10.94
CA TYR A 138 -10.17 -1.82 -11.19
C TYR A 138 -9.63 -2.59 -9.98
N TYR A 139 -9.86 -2.10 -8.76
CA TYR A 139 -9.56 -2.87 -7.55
C TYR A 139 -10.28 -4.24 -7.58
N ASN A 140 -11.54 -4.28 -8.02
CA ASN A 140 -12.34 -5.50 -8.08
C ASN A 140 -11.84 -6.52 -9.12
N LEU A 141 -11.06 -6.10 -10.12
CA LEU A 141 -10.43 -7.01 -11.08
C LEU A 141 -9.16 -7.65 -10.54
N ILE A 142 -8.36 -6.90 -9.76
CA ILE A 142 -7.03 -7.31 -9.34
C ILE A 142 -7.12 -8.36 -8.23
N ASP A 143 -6.46 -9.50 -8.42
CA ASP A 143 -6.39 -10.57 -7.42
C ASP A 143 -5.38 -10.23 -6.32
N ILE A 144 -4.18 -9.72 -6.71
CA ILE A 144 -3.11 -9.38 -5.78
C ILE A 144 -2.58 -7.98 -6.10
N LEU A 145 -2.71 -7.06 -5.17
CA LEU A 145 -2.08 -5.73 -5.24
C LEU A 145 -0.60 -5.86 -4.87
N ILE A 146 0.28 -5.32 -5.72
CA ILE A 146 1.73 -5.39 -5.56
C ILE A 146 2.26 -4.00 -5.22
N TYR A 147 2.95 -3.87 -4.09
CA TYR A 147 3.57 -2.63 -3.61
C TYR A 147 5.09 -2.82 -3.45
N PRO A 148 5.86 -2.76 -4.55
CA PRO A 148 7.28 -3.12 -4.54
C PRO A 148 8.20 -1.94 -4.19
N ARG A 149 7.83 -1.11 -3.21
CA ARG A 149 8.56 0.08 -2.82
C ARG A 149 10.05 -0.21 -2.63
N LEU A 150 10.87 0.69 -3.15
CA LEU A 150 12.32 0.65 -2.97
C LEU A 150 12.70 1.11 -1.56
N GLN A 151 13.74 0.49 -0.99
CA GLN A 151 14.24 0.89 0.32
C GLN A 151 14.93 2.25 0.25
N MET A 152 14.39 3.21 0.95
CA MET A 152 14.93 4.55 1.11
C MET A 152 14.30 5.22 2.34
N ARG A 153 14.90 6.34 2.80
CA ARG A 153 14.42 7.03 4.01
C ARG A 153 12.91 7.31 4.00
N LEU A 154 12.35 7.73 2.86
CA LEU A 154 10.92 8.02 2.74
C LEU A 154 10.07 6.76 2.99
N THR A 155 10.40 5.67 2.32
CA THR A 155 9.61 4.43 2.37
C THR A 155 9.81 3.65 3.68
N ASP A 156 10.96 3.83 4.33
CA ASP A 156 11.22 3.25 5.65
C ASP A 156 10.50 4.02 6.78
N LEU A 157 10.31 5.33 6.64
CA LEU A 157 9.70 6.14 7.69
C LEU A 157 8.18 6.30 7.55
N VAL A 158 7.62 6.24 6.32
CA VAL A 158 6.25 6.66 6.06
C VAL A 158 5.37 5.51 5.61
N THR A 159 4.30 5.26 6.37
CA THR A 159 3.25 4.30 6.01
C THR A 159 2.42 4.80 4.83
N PRO A 160 2.23 4.00 3.76
CA PRO A 160 1.38 4.35 2.62
C PRO A 160 -0.11 4.10 2.89
N LEU A 161 -0.98 4.83 2.18
CA LEU A 161 -2.43 4.59 2.19
C LEU A 161 -2.87 3.44 1.27
N LYS A 162 -2.19 3.24 0.14
CA LYS A 162 -2.57 2.26 -0.89
C LYS A 162 -2.78 0.82 -0.37
N PRO A 163 -1.89 0.24 0.48
CA PRO A 163 -2.16 -1.06 1.08
C PRO A 163 -3.43 -1.07 1.95
N LEU A 164 -3.68 0.00 2.72
CA LEU A 164 -4.89 0.11 3.55
C LEU A 164 -6.16 0.16 2.70
N GLU A 165 -6.14 0.87 1.56
CA GLU A 165 -7.24 0.91 0.60
C GLU A 165 -7.49 -0.47 -0.02
N ALA A 166 -6.43 -1.20 -0.38
CA ALA A 166 -6.52 -2.56 -0.90
C ALA A 166 -7.12 -3.53 0.13
N MET A 167 -6.64 -3.48 1.38
CA MET A 167 -7.15 -4.25 2.51
C MET A 167 -8.62 -3.92 2.79
N ALA A 168 -9.00 -2.64 2.76
CA ALA A 168 -10.37 -2.18 2.92
C ALA A 168 -11.32 -2.75 1.85
N GLN A 169 -10.83 -3.03 0.66
CA GLN A 169 -11.59 -3.66 -0.42
C GLN A 169 -11.50 -5.19 -0.42
N GLY A 170 -10.89 -5.79 0.60
CA GLY A 170 -10.72 -7.23 0.72
C GLY A 170 -9.81 -7.81 -0.38
N ARG A 171 -8.80 -7.06 -0.81
CA ARG A 171 -7.84 -7.53 -1.81
C ARG A 171 -6.59 -8.10 -1.14
N LEU A 172 -5.95 -9.07 -1.80
CA LEU A 172 -4.67 -9.56 -1.35
C LEU A 172 -3.58 -8.51 -1.57
N VAL A 173 -2.66 -8.41 -0.65
CA VAL A 173 -1.55 -7.47 -0.68
C VAL A 173 -0.23 -8.24 -0.62
N ALA A 174 0.65 -7.97 -1.58
CA ALA A 174 2.05 -8.35 -1.53
C ALA A 174 2.92 -7.08 -1.56
N ALA A 175 3.76 -6.90 -0.57
CA ALA A 175 4.52 -5.67 -0.39
C ALA A 175 5.99 -5.94 -0.05
N SER A 176 6.87 -4.99 -0.39
CA SER A 176 8.28 -5.06 -0.01
C SER A 176 8.48 -4.82 1.49
N ASP A 177 9.60 -5.30 2.05
CA ASP A 177 9.97 -5.22 3.47
C ASP A 177 10.49 -3.85 3.91
N VAL A 178 10.03 -2.75 3.29
CA VAL A 178 10.35 -1.39 3.74
C VAL A 178 9.60 -1.05 5.04
N GLY A 179 10.18 -0.22 5.89
CA GLY A 179 9.65 0.06 7.24
C GLY A 179 8.19 0.52 7.24
N GLY A 180 7.79 1.36 6.27
CA GLY A 180 6.40 1.81 6.15
C GLY A 180 5.40 0.69 5.81
N HIS A 181 5.81 -0.40 5.16
CA HIS A 181 4.97 -1.57 4.92
C HIS A 181 4.95 -2.50 6.14
N LEU A 182 6.10 -2.72 6.78
CA LEU A 182 6.19 -3.58 7.98
C LEU A 182 5.35 -3.05 9.15
N GLU A 183 5.06 -1.74 9.20
CA GLU A 183 4.12 -1.18 10.19
C GLU A 183 2.65 -1.51 9.89
N LEU A 184 2.32 -1.86 8.64
CA LEU A 184 0.94 -2.09 8.19
C LEU A 184 0.61 -3.56 7.98
N ILE A 185 1.59 -4.38 7.62
CA ILE A 185 1.38 -5.74 7.13
C ILE A 185 2.04 -6.74 8.07
N ASP A 186 1.24 -7.60 8.63
CA ASP A 186 1.65 -8.78 9.38
C ASP A 186 1.80 -9.93 8.37
N ASP A 187 3.06 -10.34 8.10
CA ASP A 187 3.39 -11.30 7.04
C ASP A 187 2.70 -12.65 7.25
N GLY A 188 2.08 -13.15 6.19
CA GLY A 188 1.30 -14.38 6.21
C GLY A 188 -0.07 -14.29 6.91
N LYS A 189 -0.46 -13.10 7.41
CA LYS A 189 -1.73 -12.89 8.11
C LYS A 189 -2.59 -11.80 7.47
N THR A 190 -2.08 -10.58 7.28
CA THR A 190 -2.81 -9.47 6.64
C THR A 190 -2.32 -9.18 5.21
N GLY A 191 -1.28 -9.85 4.78
CA GLY A 191 -0.66 -9.78 3.47
C GLY A 191 0.57 -10.64 3.43
N VAL A 192 1.38 -10.53 2.39
CA VAL A 192 2.67 -11.20 2.27
C VAL A 192 3.78 -10.19 2.01
N ILE A 193 4.96 -10.45 2.58
CA ILE A 193 6.13 -9.58 2.48
C ILE A 193 7.21 -10.25 1.63
N PHE A 194 7.89 -9.45 0.82
CA PHE A 194 9.06 -9.87 0.05
C PHE A 194 10.20 -8.86 0.20
N LYS A 195 11.43 -9.26 -0.12
CA LYS A 195 12.62 -8.42 -0.02
C LYS A 195 12.56 -7.23 -0.98
N ALA A 196 12.73 -6.02 -0.46
CA ALA A 196 12.74 -4.80 -1.26
C ALA A 196 13.87 -4.80 -2.30
N GLY A 197 13.54 -4.39 -3.52
CA GLY A 197 14.52 -4.32 -4.63
C GLY A 197 14.95 -5.68 -5.20
N ASP A 198 14.31 -6.78 -4.79
CA ASP A 198 14.63 -8.15 -5.22
C ASP A 198 13.50 -8.72 -6.11
N PRO A 199 13.68 -8.75 -7.45
CA PRO A 199 12.67 -9.30 -8.36
C PRO A 199 12.43 -10.80 -8.15
N HIS A 200 13.45 -11.59 -7.78
CA HIS A 200 13.32 -13.02 -7.52
C HIS A 200 12.48 -13.28 -6.26
N ALA A 201 12.74 -12.55 -5.18
CA ALA A 201 11.93 -12.64 -3.96
C ALA A 201 10.45 -12.29 -4.23
N LEU A 202 10.19 -11.23 -5.02
CA LEU A 202 8.84 -10.87 -5.45
C LEU A 202 8.19 -11.99 -6.27
N ALA A 203 8.87 -12.53 -7.28
CA ALA A 203 8.35 -13.61 -8.13
C ALA A 203 8.00 -14.85 -7.31
N SER A 204 8.93 -15.31 -6.46
CA SER A 204 8.72 -16.46 -5.57
C SER A 204 7.53 -16.27 -4.63
N THR A 205 7.41 -15.08 -4.02
CA THR A 205 6.30 -14.77 -3.10
C THR A 205 4.94 -14.79 -3.81
N VAL A 206 4.85 -14.17 -4.98
CA VAL A 206 3.60 -14.14 -5.78
C VAL A 206 3.22 -15.53 -6.26
N LEU A 207 4.16 -16.31 -6.79
CA LEU A 207 3.88 -17.69 -7.25
C LEU A 207 3.40 -18.58 -6.11
N LYS A 208 4.01 -18.50 -4.93
CA LYS A 208 3.57 -19.22 -3.71
C LYS A 208 2.14 -18.82 -3.31
N LEU A 209 1.84 -17.52 -3.36
CA LEU A 209 0.49 -17.03 -3.03
C LEU A 209 -0.54 -17.52 -4.04
N LEU A 210 -0.24 -17.49 -5.34
CA LEU A 210 -1.12 -18.01 -6.40
C LEU A 210 -1.33 -19.52 -6.29
N ALA A 211 -0.33 -20.27 -5.84
CA ALA A 211 -0.41 -21.72 -5.63
C ALA A 211 -1.18 -22.11 -4.34
N SER A 212 -1.58 -21.14 -3.50
CA SER A 212 -2.28 -21.38 -2.22
C SER A 212 -3.61 -20.62 -2.13
N PRO A 213 -4.58 -20.83 -3.05
CA PRO A 213 -5.84 -20.07 -3.06
C PRO A 213 -6.72 -20.35 -1.85
N ASP A 214 -6.53 -21.47 -1.18
CA ASP A 214 -7.16 -21.85 0.11
C ASP A 214 -6.86 -20.85 1.23
N LYS A 215 -5.69 -20.19 1.21
CA LYS A 215 -5.29 -19.20 2.20
C LYS A 215 -5.87 -17.79 1.94
N TRP A 216 -6.34 -17.52 0.73
CA TRP A 216 -6.79 -16.18 0.34
C TRP A 216 -7.92 -15.63 1.21
N PRO A 217 -8.98 -16.40 1.53
CA PRO A 217 -10.05 -15.89 2.41
C PRO A 217 -9.54 -15.47 3.78
N GLY A 218 -8.64 -16.25 4.39
CA GLY A 218 -8.04 -15.92 5.69
C GLY A 218 -7.26 -14.61 5.66
N LEU A 219 -6.37 -14.45 4.67
CA LEU A 219 -5.58 -13.22 4.47
C LEU A 219 -6.48 -11.99 4.25
N ARG A 220 -7.47 -12.10 3.37
CA ARG A 220 -8.41 -11.01 3.06
C ARG A 220 -9.24 -10.59 4.26
N ASN A 221 -9.76 -11.54 5.01
CA ASN A 221 -10.57 -11.29 6.20
C ASN A 221 -9.75 -10.65 7.32
N ALA A 222 -8.53 -11.15 7.57
CA ALA A 222 -7.63 -10.57 8.57
C ALA A 222 -7.20 -9.15 8.18
N ALA A 223 -6.85 -8.91 6.91
CA ALA A 223 -6.50 -7.59 6.39
C ALA A 223 -7.68 -6.60 6.51
N ARG A 224 -8.88 -7.00 6.13
CA ARG A 224 -10.09 -6.19 6.25
C ARG A 224 -10.40 -5.87 7.72
N SER A 225 -10.36 -6.86 8.61
CA SER A 225 -10.57 -6.67 10.06
C SER A 225 -9.55 -5.70 10.66
N PHE A 226 -8.27 -5.78 10.27
CA PHE A 226 -7.24 -4.83 10.71
C PHE A 226 -7.62 -3.38 10.37
N VAL A 227 -8.07 -3.14 9.14
CA VAL A 227 -8.48 -1.78 8.73
C VAL A 227 -9.73 -1.34 9.49
N GLU A 228 -10.73 -2.20 9.62
CA GLU A 228 -12.00 -1.90 10.32
C GLU A 228 -11.81 -1.61 11.80
N THR A 229 -10.85 -2.27 12.45
CA THR A 229 -10.66 -2.15 13.91
C THR A 229 -9.54 -1.19 14.32
N GLN A 230 -8.60 -0.86 13.40
CA GLN A 230 -7.40 -0.09 13.77
C GLN A 230 -7.07 1.07 12.83
N ARG A 231 -7.52 1.05 11.58
CA ARG A 231 -7.10 2.00 10.54
C ARG A 231 -8.29 2.69 9.83
N ASN A 232 -9.35 2.97 10.57
CA ASN A 232 -10.47 3.79 10.10
C ASN A 232 -10.44 5.19 10.72
N TRP A 233 -11.05 6.15 10.03
CA TRP A 233 -11.04 7.56 10.47
C TRP A 233 -11.66 7.79 11.84
N PRO A 234 -12.83 7.21 12.23
CA PRO A 234 -13.38 7.40 13.57
C PRO A 234 -12.39 7.04 14.68
N ILE A 235 -11.71 5.90 14.58
CA ILE A 235 -10.71 5.46 15.57
C ILE A 235 -9.48 6.36 15.57
N SER A 236 -9.00 6.72 14.38
CA SER A 236 -7.81 7.57 14.25
C SER A 236 -8.05 8.96 14.82
N VAL A 237 -9.16 9.60 14.47
CA VAL A 237 -9.53 10.95 14.94
C VAL A 237 -9.81 10.97 16.43
N ALA A 238 -10.39 9.91 17.00
CA ALA A 238 -10.63 9.83 18.44
C ALA A 238 -9.36 10.02 19.29
N ARG A 239 -8.18 9.66 18.76
CA ARG A 239 -6.89 9.84 19.44
C ARG A 239 -6.52 11.31 19.68
N TYR A 240 -7.03 12.26 18.86
CA TYR A 240 -6.81 13.68 19.07
C TYR A 240 -7.35 14.18 20.42
N ARG A 241 -8.39 13.54 20.97
CA ARG A 241 -8.90 13.89 22.31
C ARG A 241 -7.80 13.80 23.37
N GLY A 242 -6.97 12.75 23.32
CA GLY A 242 -5.84 12.57 24.24
C GLY A 242 -4.75 13.64 24.09
N VAL A 243 -4.62 14.22 22.89
CA VAL A 243 -3.65 15.30 22.63
C VAL A 243 -4.19 16.64 23.11
N TYR A 244 -5.46 16.98 22.81
CA TYR A 244 -5.99 18.32 23.09
C TYR A 244 -6.49 18.50 24.52
N ALA A 245 -7.09 17.47 25.14
CA ALA A 245 -7.66 17.59 26.48
C ALA A 245 -6.64 18.14 27.54
N PRO A 246 -5.40 17.63 27.62
CA PRO A 246 -4.41 18.15 28.55
C PRO A 246 -3.97 19.62 28.26
N LEU A 247 -4.02 20.04 26.99
CA LEU A 247 -3.62 21.38 26.59
C LEU A 247 -4.66 22.42 27.00
N VAL A 248 -5.94 22.11 26.82
CA VAL A 248 -7.05 22.99 27.20
C VAL A 248 -7.11 23.15 28.74
N THR A 249 -6.90 22.07 29.49
CA THR A 249 -6.95 22.11 30.96
C THR A 249 -5.83 22.96 31.55
N ARG A 250 -4.65 23.01 30.94
CA ARG A 250 -3.53 23.86 31.39
C ARG A 250 -3.79 25.35 31.24
N GLN A 251 -4.65 25.77 30.30
CA GLN A 251 -4.99 27.19 30.08
C GLN A 251 -6.06 27.72 31.05
N VAL A 252 -6.73 26.85 31.79
CA VAL A 252 -7.82 27.21 32.70
C VAL A 252 -7.37 27.25 34.16
N SER A 253 -6.14 26.92 34.48
CA SER A 253 -5.56 27.08 35.83
C SER A 253 -5.07 28.53 36.00
N PRO A 254 -5.60 29.29 36.93
CA PRO A 254 -5.23 30.71 37.17
C PRO A 254 -3.79 30.87 37.64
#